data_f33777199794e108844839114c70ed82
#
_entry.id   f33777199794e108844839114c70ed82
#
_cell.length_a   1.000
_cell.length_b   1.000
_cell.length_c   1.000
_cell.angle_alpha   90.00
_cell.angle_beta   90.00
_cell.angle_gamma   90.00
#
_symmetry.space_group_name_H-M   'P 1'
#
loop_
_entity.id
_entity.type
_entity.pdbx_description
1 polymer ?
#
loop_
_entity_poly.entity_id
_entity_poly.type
_entity_poly.pdbx_seq_one_letter_code
_entity_poly.pdbx_strand_id
1 'polypeptide(L)'
;MSYWYAKKFKGVDLRKIGTKSVGASNAAKFVGKKASILVGLFDFAVKGAIPLLFLRYLGYEEWIQLSAGLLIVCGHNWSPFLGFRGGRGILTSLGIILGLGMWIEFVAMCVIAGMIGRGLIYKDSGFWTFIGFILLIGLTLIFHPESSFIVFCSFLVAILLIKRLVPNMDPMQGSSKFTTFYYRLVFDRDIRSKRDWLTEH
;
A
#
# COMPACT_ATOMS: atom_id res chain seq x y z
N MET A 1 -8.48 9.66 -6.64
CA MET A 1 -9.82 9.72 -5.99
C MET A 1 -9.79 10.54 -4.71
N SER A 2 -9.09 10.10 -3.66
CA SER A 2 -9.03 10.77 -2.33
C SER A 2 -8.66 12.25 -2.37
N TYR A 3 -7.64 12.61 -3.15
CA TYR A 3 -7.24 14.00 -3.34
C TYR A 3 -8.38 14.88 -3.85
N TRP A 4 -9.01 14.46 -4.94
CA TRP A 4 -10.12 15.22 -5.54
C TRP A 4 -11.33 15.30 -4.63
N TYR A 5 -11.66 14.20 -3.93
CA TYR A 5 -12.74 14.17 -2.95
C TYR A 5 -12.47 15.13 -1.79
N ALA A 6 -11.28 15.05 -1.18
CA ALA A 6 -10.89 15.92 -0.06
C ALA A 6 -10.90 17.41 -0.47
N LYS A 7 -10.34 17.73 -1.64
CA LYS A 7 -10.28 19.10 -2.13
C LYS A 7 -11.67 19.65 -2.47
N LYS A 8 -12.53 18.84 -3.14
CA LYS A 8 -13.87 19.28 -3.58
C LYS A 8 -14.86 19.42 -2.42
N PHE A 9 -14.89 18.44 -1.50
CA PHE A 9 -15.93 18.37 -0.46
C PHE A 9 -15.50 18.89 0.92
N LYS A 10 -14.21 19.02 1.17
CA LYS A 10 -13.68 19.47 2.46
C LYS A 10 -12.71 20.66 2.33
N GLY A 11 -12.39 21.12 1.14
CA GLY A 11 -11.42 22.20 0.90
C GLY A 11 -9.97 21.85 1.30
N VAL A 12 -9.67 20.57 1.55
CA VAL A 12 -8.41 20.11 2.14
C VAL A 12 -7.49 19.48 1.10
N ASP A 13 -6.24 19.92 1.06
CA ASP A 13 -5.20 19.29 0.23
C ASP A 13 -4.43 18.26 1.06
N LEU A 14 -4.74 16.96 0.86
CA LEU A 14 -4.11 15.84 1.56
C LEU A 14 -2.59 15.75 1.36
N ARG A 15 -2.04 16.39 0.33
CA ARG A 15 -0.58 16.42 0.08
C ARG A 15 0.16 17.38 1.02
N LYS A 16 -0.58 18.23 1.73
CA LYS A 16 -0.03 19.27 2.62
C LYS A 16 -0.23 18.97 4.10
N ILE A 17 -1.05 17.96 4.43
CA ILE A 17 -1.44 17.66 5.81
C ILE A 17 -1.20 16.21 6.19
N GLY A 18 -0.96 15.95 7.45
CA GLY A 18 -0.72 14.64 8.03
C GLY A 18 0.44 13.93 7.32
N THR A 19 0.23 12.69 6.89
CA THR A 19 1.26 11.90 6.20
C THR A 19 1.60 12.39 4.80
N LYS A 20 1.04 13.51 4.35
CA LYS A 20 1.17 14.05 2.99
C LYS A 20 0.87 13.02 1.88
N SER A 21 0.24 11.91 2.25
CA SER A 21 -0.17 10.83 1.35
C SER A 21 -1.62 10.96 0.96
N VAL A 22 -1.96 10.64 -0.28
CA VAL A 22 -3.35 10.62 -0.77
C VAL A 22 -4.04 9.27 -0.53
N GLY A 23 -3.48 8.41 0.30
CA GLY A 23 -4.06 7.10 0.64
C GLY A 23 -5.22 7.16 1.64
N ALA A 24 -5.93 6.02 1.79
CA ALA A 24 -7.10 5.86 2.65
C ALA A 24 -6.83 6.26 4.13
N SER A 25 -5.65 5.94 4.68
CA SER A 25 -5.30 6.26 6.08
C SER A 25 -5.26 7.75 6.37
N ASN A 26 -4.70 8.56 5.46
CA ASN A 26 -4.68 10.01 5.59
C ASN A 26 -6.08 10.60 5.36
N ALA A 27 -6.83 10.06 4.40
CA ALA A 27 -8.21 10.44 4.17
C ALA A 27 -9.09 10.16 5.40
N ALA A 28 -8.87 9.05 6.13
CA ALA A 28 -9.61 8.73 7.35
C ALA A 28 -9.47 9.82 8.43
N LYS A 29 -8.25 10.35 8.57
CA LYS A 29 -7.94 11.35 9.60
C LYS A 29 -8.60 12.72 9.33
N PHE A 30 -8.56 13.18 8.07
CA PHE A 30 -8.93 14.56 7.71
C PHE A 30 -10.25 14.68 6.95
N VAL A 31 -10.73 13.62 6.33
CA VAL A 31 -11.97 13.62 5.52
C VAL A 31 -13.07 12.76 6.15
N GLY A 32 -12.69 11.77 6.95
CA GLY A 32 -13.59 10.91 7.69
C GLY A 32 -13.61 9.45 7.24
N LYS A 33 -14.16 8.58 8.11
CA LYS A 33 -14.15 7.12 7.91
C LYS A 33 -14.86 6.66 6.63
N LYS A 34 -16.02 7.25 6.30
CA LYS A 34 -16.79 6.89 5.08
C LYS A 34 -15.97 7.17 3.81
N ALA A 35 -15.34 8.35 3.72
CA ALA A 35 -14.47 8.69 2.61
C ALA A 35 -13.27 7.75 2.50
N SER A 36 -12.67 7.38 3.63
CA SER A 36 -11.56 6.43 3.68
C SER A 36 -11.93 5.05 3.15
N ILE A 37 -13.12 4.53 3.49
CA ILE A 37 -13.62 3.24 3.00
C ILE A 37 -13.81 3.32 1.48
N LEU A 38 -14.46 4.35 0.97
CA LEU A 38 -14.66 4.54 -0.47
C LEU A 38 -13.34 4.62 -1.24
N VAL A 39 -12.38 5.39 -0.70
CA VAL A 39 -11.03 5.47 -1.28
C VAL A 39 -10.34 4.11 -1.27
N GLY A 40 -10.43 3.39 -0.16
CA GLY A 40 -9.85 2.07 -0.02
C GLY A 40 -10.44 1.06 -1.01
N LEU A 41 -11.76 1.03 -1.13
CA LEU A 41 -12.47 0.19 -2.11
C LEU A 41 -12.10 0.56 -3.56
N PHE A 42 -12.00 1.84 -3.85
CA PHE A 42 -11.57 2.30 -5.17
C PHE A 42 -10.13 1.88 -5.49
N ASP A 43 -9.20 2.05 -4.55
CA ASP A 43 -7.81 1.65 -4.73
C ASP A 43 -7.66 0.13 -4.87
N PHE A 44 -8.43 -0.65 -4.09
CA PHE A 44 -8.46 -2.11 -4.14
C PHE A 44 -9.12 -2.64 -5.41
N ALA A 45 -10.39 -2.28 -5.64
CA ALA A 45 -11.20 -2.86 -6.71
C ALA A 45 -10.89 -2.20 -8.06
N VAL A 46 -11.06 -0.86 -8.16
CA VAL A 46 -11.02 -0.18 -9.46
C VAL A 46 -9.61 -0.03 -10.00
N LYS A 47 -8.63 0.23 -9.13
CA LYS A 47 -7.23 0.32 -9.57
C LYS A 47 -6.50 -1.02 -9.55
N GLY A 48 -6.79 -1.86 -8.55
CA GLY A 48 -6.10 -3.14 -8.37
C GLY A 48 -6.77 -4.31 -9.10
N ALA A 49 -7.91 -4.80 -8.59
CA ALA A 49 -8.48 -6.06 -9.04
C ALA A 49 -9.07 -6.01 -10.46
N ILE A 50 -9.93 -5.02 -10.75
CA ILE A 50 -10.66 -4.96 -12.02
C ILE A 50 -9.74 -4.93 -13.25
N PRO A 51 -8.66 -4.12 -13.32
CA PRO A 51 -7.77 -4.12 -14.48
C PRO A 51 -7.14 -5.49 -14.75
N LEU A 52 -6.70 -6.19 -13.69
CA LEU A 52 -6.07 -7.51 -13.84
C LEU A 52 -7.10 -8.58 -14.21
N LEU A 53 -8.28 -8.58 -13.60
CA LEU A 53 -9.39 -9.46 -13.99
C LEU A 53 -9.79 -9.24 -15.46
N PHE A 54 -9.79 -7.99 -15.92
CA PHE A 54 -10.12 -7.65 -17.31
C PHE A 54 -9.03 -8.16 -18.28
N LEU A 55 -7.75 -7.96 -17.99
CA LEU A 55 -6.67 -8.51 -18.80
C LEU A 55 -6.73 -10.03 -18.86
N ARG A 56 -7.02 -10.68 -17.73
CA ARG A 56 -7.18 -12.14 -17.64
C ARG A 56 -8.38 -12.61 -18.45
N TYR A 57 -9.52 -11.92 -18.35
CA TYR A 57 -10.73 -12.23 -19.14
C TYR A 57 -10.49 -12.12 -20.65
N LEU A 58 -9.71 -11.13 -21.09
CA LEU A 58 -9.32 -10.96 -22.50
C LEU A 58 -8.26 -11.96 -22.97
N GLY A 59 -7.77 -12.85 -22.12
CA GLY A 59 -6.77 -13.87 -22.47
C GLY A 59 -5.36 -13.33 -22.71
N TYR A 60 -5.03 -12.15 -22.16
CA TYR A 60 -3.65 -11.65 -22.25
C TYR A 60 -2.68 -12.58 -21.55
N GLU A 61 -1.47 -12.70 -22.11
CA GLU A 61 -0.40 -13.51 -21.56
C GLU A 61 -0.03 -13.09 -20.13
N GLU A 62 0.42 -14.05 -19.33
CA GLU A 62 0.75 -13.86 -17.92
C GLU A 62 1.74 -12.71 -17.68
N TRP A 63 2.82 -12.64 -18.46
CA TRP A 63 3.82 -11.59 -18.30
C TRP A 63 3.26 -10.17 -18.51
N ILE A 64 2.22 -10.02 -19.38
CA ILE A 64 1.52 -8.74 -19.57
C ILE A 64 0.72 -8.40 -18.31
N GLN A 65 0.01 -9.37 -17.74
CA GLN A 65 -0.76 -9.18 -16.50
C GLN A 65 0.15 -8.79 -15.34
N LEU A 66 1.26 -9.52 -15.13
CA LEU A 66 2.24 -9.25 -14.09
C LEU A 66 2.88 -7.87 -14.24
N SER A 67 3.30 -7.51 -15.47
CA SER A 67 3.88 -6.19 -15.77
C SER A 67 2.87 -5.06 -15.54
N ALA A 68 1.62 -5.23 -15.97
CA ALA A 68 0.54 -4.27 -15.72
C ALA A 68 0.33 -4.06 -14.21
N GLY A 69 0.35 -5.13 -13.41
CA GLY A 69 0.25 -5.05 -11.96
C GLY A 69 1.34 -4.17 -11.33
N LEU A 70 2.61 -4.35 -11.72
CA LEU A 70 3.71 -3.51 -11.24
C LEU A 70 3.55 -2.04 -11.65
N LEU A 71 3.18 -1.79 -12.92
CA LEU A 71 2.96 -0.43 -13.43
C LEU A 71 1.81 0.27 -12.70
N ILE A 72 0.72 -0.43 -12.40
CA ILE A 72 -0.41 0.10 -11.62
C ILE A 72 0.04 0.54 -10.23
N VAL A 73 0.83 -0.27 -9.52
CA VAL A 73 1.34 0.09 -8.19
C VAL A 73 2.32 1.25 -8.28
N CYS A 74 3.22 1.27 -9.25
CA CYS A 74 4.12 2.41 -9.49
C CYS A 74 3.33 3.70 -9.73
N GLY A 75 2.33 3.68 -10.61
CA GLY A 75 1.48 4.82 -10.92
C GLY A 75 0.62 5.28 -9.73
N HIS A 76 0.22 4.35 -8.84
CA HIS A 76 -0.45 4.69 -7.59
C HIS A 76 0.51 5.35 -6.59
N ASN A 77 1.73 4.84 -6.45
CA ASN A 77 2.72 5.30 -5.47
C ASN A 77 3.38 6.62 -5.89
N TRP A 78 3.61 6.83 -7.17
CA TRP A 78 4.25 8.01 -7.75
C TRP A 78 3.42 8.58 -8.90
N SER A 79 2.20 9.03 -8.59
CA SER A 79 1.29 9.57 -9.59
C SER A 79 1.82 10.89 -10.19
N PRO A 80 2.05 10.96 -11.50
CA PRO A 80 2.46 12.21 -12.18
C PRO A 80 1.43 13.33 -11.99
N PHE A 81 0.14 13.00 -11.98
CA PHE A 81 -0.96 13.95 -11.80
C PHE A 81 -0.99 14.62 -10.42
N LEU A 82 -0.24 14.07 -9.45
CA LEU A 82 -0.18 14.56 -8.07
C LEU A 82 1.24 15.04 -7.69
N GLY A 83 2.10 15.31 -8.69
CA GLY A 83 3.48 15.70 -8.46
C GLY A 83 4.29 14.58 -7.79
N PHE A 84 4.09 13.34 -8.22
CA PHE A 84 4.71 12.12 -7.71
C PHE A 84 4.43 11.82 -6.21
N ARG A 85 3.43 12.48 -5.62
CA ARG A 85 2.98 12.29 -4.23
C ARG A 85 1.73 11.41 -4.19
N GLY A 86 1.90 10.11 -4.41
CA GLY A 86 0.83 9.12 -4.39
C GLY A 86 0.54 8.51 -3.02
N GLY A 87 -0.10 7.33 -3.04
CA GLY A 87 -0.38 6.51 -1.87
C GLY A 87 0.77 5.58 -1.48
N ARG A 88 0.45 4.59 -0.61
CA ARG A 88 1.38 3.53 -0.17
C ARG A 88 1.25 2.22 -0.98
N GLY A 89 0.24 2.12 -1.82
CA GLY A 89 0.02 0.98 -2.70
C GLY A 89 -0.55 -0.30 -2.06
N ILE A 90 -0.76 -0.36 -0.76
CA ILE A 90 -1.12 -1.60 -0.05
C ILE A 90 -2.44 -2.19 -0.54
N LEU A 91 -3.52 -1.40 -0.56
CA LEU A 91 -4.83 -1.88 -1.02
C LEU A 91 -4.83 -2.16 -2.52
N THR A 92 -4.12 -1.36 -3.30
CA THR A 92 -3.95 -1.59 -4.74
C THR A 92 -3.23 -2.91 -5.00
N SER A 93 -2.16 -3.21 -4.25
CA SER A 93 -1.43 -4.48 -4.35
C SER A 93 -2.28 -5.69 -3.96
N LEU A 94 -3.08 -5.58 -2.89
CA LEU A 94 -4.03 -6.63 -2.51
C LEU A 94 -5.06 -6.88 -3.62
N GLY A 95 -5.55 -5.82 -4.26
CA GLY A 95 -6.45 -5.95 -5.41
C GLY A 95 -5.78 -6.64 -6.61
N ILE A 96 -4.52 -6.32 -6.88
CA ILE A 96 -3.74 -6.94 -7.96
C ILE A 96 -3.52 -8.44 -7.68
N ILE A 97 -3.11 -8.81 -6.48
CA ILE A 97 -2.93 -10.20 -6.06
C ILE A 97 -4.23 -10.98 -6.26
N LEU A 98 -5.38 -10.40 -5.87
CA LEU A 98 -6.68 -10.98 -6.11
C LEU A 98 -6.99 -11.11 -7.62
N GLY A 99 -6.74 -10.07 -8.41
CA GLY A 99 -7.01 -10.04 -9.85
C GLY A 99 -6.16 -11.03 -10.65
N LEU A 100 -4.94 -11.29 -10.20
CA LEU A 100 -4.04 -12.31 -10.76
C LEU A 100 -4.47 -13.76 -10.40
N GLY A 101 -5.43 -13.93 -9.49
CA GLY A 101 -5.89 -15.24 -9.06
C GLY A 101 -5.07 -15.87 -7.94
N MET A 102 -4.21 -15.11 -7.27
CA MET A 102 -3.41 -15.54 -6.11
C MET A 102 -4.30 -15.53 -4.84
N TRP A 103 -5.31 -16.41 -4.82
CA TRP A 103 -6.37 -16.41 -3.79
C TRP A 103 -5.86 -16.77 -2.40
N ILE A 104 -4.93 -17.72 -2.32
CA ILE A 104 -4.38 -18.21 -1.05
C ILE A 104 -3.58 -17.09 -0.38
N GLU A 105 -2.70 -16.44 -1.13
CA GLU A 105 -1.90 -15.30 -0.66
C GLU A 105 -2.80 -14.15 -0.22
N PHE A 106 -3.81 -13.82 -1.02
CA PHE A 106 -4.77 -12.77 -0.69
C PHE A 106 -5.52 -13.07 0.62
N VAL A 107 -6.12 -14.25 0.75
CA VAL A 107 -6.88 -14.64 1.95
C VAL A 107 -5.97 -14.72 3.16
N ALA A 108 -4.78 -15.34 3.03
CA ALA A 108 -3.82 -15.44 4.12
C ALA A 108 -3.35 -14.06 4.61
N MET A 109 -3.06 -13.13 3.70
CA MET A 109 -2.68 -11.76 4.07
C MET A 109 -3.83 -11.04 4.80
N CYS A 110 -5.07 -11.17 4.32
CA CYS A 110 -6.23 -10.55 4.96
C CYS A 110 -6.47 -11.14 6.37
N VAL A 111 -6.40 -12.47 6.52
CA VAL A 111 -6.66 -13.16 7.80
C VAL A 111 -5.49 -12.97 8.75
N ILE A 112 -4.27 -13.34 8.35
CA ILE A 112 -3.11 -13.37 9.27
C ILE A 112 -2.66 -11.95 9.61
N ALA A 113 -2.37 -11.12 8.61
CA ALA A 113 -1.86 -9.76 8.86
C ALA A 113 -2.99 -8.79 9.23
N GLY A 114 -4.16 -8.89 8.60
CA GLY A 114 -5.29 -7.98 8.81
C GLY A 114 -6.09 -8.30 10.06
N MET A 115 -6.73 -9.46 10.11
CA MET A 115 -7.68 -9.81 11.19
C MET A 115 -6.96 -10.23 12.48
N ILE A 116 -6.11 -11.26 12.39
CA ILE A 116 -5.43 -11.81 13.58
C ILE A 116 -4.37 -10.83 14.07
N GLY A 117 -3.43 -10.48 13.20
CA GLY A 117 -2.29 -9.67 13.59
C GLY A 117 -2.71 -8.29 14.08
N ARG A 118 -3.21 -7.45 13.18
CA ARG A 118 -3.61 -6.08 13.50
C ARG A 118 -4.86 -6.01 14.38
N GLY A 119 -5.79 -6.93 14.21
CA GLY A 119 -7.06 -6.93 14.94
C GLY A 119 -6.91 -7.39 16.38
N LEU A 120 -6.18 -8.48 16.63
CA LEU A 120 -6.13 -9.16 17.93
C LEU A 120 -4.79 -9.00 18.66
N ILE A 121 -3.64 -9.08 17.96
CA ILE A 121 -2.32 -9.16 18.60
C ILE A 121 -1.74 -7.76 18.85
N TYR A 122 -1.54 -6.97 17.78
CA TYR A 122 -0.86 -5.68 17.89
C TYR A 122 -1.45 -4.66 16.92
N LYS A 123 -2.06 -3.59 17.46
CA LYS A 123 -2.83 -2.59 16.70
C LYS A 123 -1.95 -1.62 15.90
N ASP A 124 -0.99 -2.13 15.14
CA ASP A 124 -0.13 -1.33 14.26
C ASP A 124 -0.18 -1.83 12.82
N SER A 125 -0.77 -1.02 11.93
CA SER A 125 -0.92 -1.37 10.52
C SER A 125 0.40 -1.37 9.75
N GLY A 126 1.38 -0.53 10.15
CA GLY A 126 2.69 -0.47 9.51
C GLY A 126 3.45 -1.77 9.73
N PHE A 127 3.51 -2.23 10.97
CA PHE A 127 4.15 -3.49 11.35
C PHE A 127 3.53 -4.68 10.61
N TRP A 128 2.20 -4.85 10.67
CA TRP A 128 1.54 -5.99 10.03
C TRP A 128 1.60 -5.96 8.51
N THR A 129 1.70 -4.79 7.90
CA THR A 129 1.97 -4.71 6.46
C THR A 129 3.38 -5.19 6.14
N PHE A 130 4.38 -4.93 6.99
CA PHE A 130 5.73 -5.46 6.82
C PHE A 130 5.76 -6.99 6.95
N ILE A 131 5.07 -7.54 7.96
CA ILE A 131 4.88 -8.99 8.08
C ILE A 131 4.16 -9.56 6.85
N GLY A 132 3.16 -8.85 6.32
CA GLY A 132 2.47 -9.21 5.08
C GLY A 132 3.40 -9.32 3.87
N PHE A 133 4.43 -8.50 3.75
CA PHE A 133 5.42 -8.63 2.68
C PHE A 133 6.23 -9.92 2.78
N ILE A 134 6.66 -10.28 3.99
CA ILE A 134 7.38 -11.54 4.24
C ILE A 134 6.46 -12.73 3.95
N LEU A 135 5.22 -12.65 4.43
CA LEU A 135 4.21 -13.67 4.21
C LEU A 135 3.91 -13.86 2.71
N LEU A 136 3.77 -12.76 1.95
CA LEU A 136 3.53 -12.83 0.52
C LEU A 136 4.63 -13.62 -0.20
N ILE A 137 5.89 -13.28 0.04
CA ILE A 137 7.02 -14.00 -0.58
C ILE A 137 7.02 -15.48 -0.18
N GLY A 138 6.85 -15.78 1.13
CA GLY A 138 6.82 -17.15 1.61
C GLY A 138 5.69 -17.99 1.00
N LEU A 139 4.49 -17.43 0.90
CA LEU A 139 3.35 -18.11 0.28
C LEU A 139 3.52 -18.29 -1.23
N THR A 140 4.05 -17.28 -1.92
CA THR A 140 4.31 -17.39 -3.37
C THR A 140 5.30 -18.52 -3.67
N LEU A 141 6.35 -18.69 -2.87
CA LEU A 141 7.30 -19.79 -3.03
C LEU A 141 6.66 -21.18 -2.87
N ILE A 142 5.56 -21.27 -2.11
CA ILE A 142 4.85 -22.54 -1.84
C ILE A 142 3.75 -22.80 -2.88
N PHE A 143 2.92 -21.80 -3.19
CA PHE A 143 1.70 -21.97 -3.97
C PHE A 143 1.83 -21.55 -5.44
N HIS A 144 2.80 -20.70 -5.77
CA HIS A 144 3.12 -20.23 -7.13
C HIS A 144 4.63 -20.26 -7.36
N PRO A 145 5.24 -21.48 -7.39
CA PRO A 145 6.70 -21.65 -7.51
C PRO A 145 7.25 -21.26 -8.89
N GLU A 146 6.40 -20.87 -9.82
CA GLU A 146 6.80 -20.36 -11.12
C GLU A 146 7.65 -19.09 -10.95
N SER A 147 8.78 -19.06 -11.64
CA SER A 147 9.74 -17.95 -11.54
C SER A 147 9.13 -16.59 -11.83
N SER A 148 8.12 -16.51 -12.71
CA SER A 148 7.39 -15.29 -13.06
C SER A 148 6.68 -14.66 -11.85
N PHE A 149 5.95 -15.45 -11.05
CA PHE A 149 5.27 -14.98 -9.84
C PHE A 149 6.25 -14.61 -8.74
N ILE A 150 7.32 -15.39 -8.55
CA ILE A 150 8.36 -15.08 -7.57
C ILE A 150 9.03 -13.75 -7.89
N VAL A 151 9.40 -13.53 -9.15
CA VAL A 151 10.00 -12.27 -9.63
C VAL A 151 9.01 -11.13 -9.46
N PHE A 152 7.76 -11.31 -9.88
CA PHE A 152 6.71 -10.31 -9.71
C PHE A 152 6.53 -9.90 -8.24
N CYS A 153 6.33 -10.85 -7.33
CA CYS A 153 6.14 -10.56 -5.90
C CYS A 153 7.36 -9.90 -5.27
N SER A 154 8.58 -10.29 -5.70
CA SER A 154 9.82 -9.67 -5.27
C SER A 154 9.89 -8.19 -5.69
N PHE A 155 9.58 -7.87 -6.95
CA PHE A 155 9.51 -6.48 -7.43
C PHE A 155 8.37 -5.71 -6.75
N LEU A 156 7.19 -6.31 -6.58
CA LEU A 156 6.07 -5.70 -5.89
C LEU A 156 6.46 -5.28 -4.47
N VAL A 157 7.05 -6.20 -3.70
CA VAL A 157 7.53 -5.93 -2.35
C VAL A 157 8.62 -4.84 -2.36
N ALA A 158 9.58 -4.91 -3.28
CA ALA A 158 10.63 -3.89 -3.42
C ALA A 158 10.04 -2.49 -3.67
N ILE A 159 9.07 -2.35 -4.59
CA ILE A 159 8.36 -1.09 -4.88
C ILE A 159 7.68 -0.55 -3.61
N LEU A 160 7.01 -1.40 -2.85
CA LEU A 160 6.32 -1.02 -1.61
C LEU A 160 7.29 -0.62 -0.51
N LEU A 161 8.43 -1.31 -0.37
CA LEU A 161 9.50 -0.97 0.56
C LEU A 161 10.19 0.35 0.19
N ILE A 162 10.49 0.56 -1.09
CA ILE A 162 11.05 1.85 -1.57
C ILE A 162 10.09 2.99 -1.21
N LYS A 163 8.78 2.81 -1.40
CA LYS A 163 7.79 3.84 -1.05
C LYS A 163 7.69 4.11 0.45
N ARG A 164 8.04 3.15 1.31
CA ARG A 164 8.16 3.37 2.76
C ARG A 164 9.41 4.17 3.10
N LEU A 165 10.54 3.82 2.49
CA LEU A 165 11.83 4.46 2.74
C LEU A 165 11.89 5.90 2.18
N VAL A 166 11.18 6.14 1.06
CA VAL A 166 11.05 7.47 0.42
C VAL A 166 9.59 7.95 0.55
N PRO A 167 9.17 8.37 1.76
CA PRO A 167 7.82 8.87 1.99
C PRO A 167 7.62 10.25 1.35
N ASN A 168 6.37 10.70 1.33
CA ASN A 168 6.03 12.04 0.84
C ASN A 168 6.39 13.18 1.82
N MET A 169 6.99 12.83 2.96
CA MET A 169 7.33 13.72 4.07
C MET A 169 8.84 13.84 4.23
N ASP A 170 9.27 15.01 4.67
CA ASP A 170 10.66 15.22 5.07
C ASP A 170 10.96 14.44 6.36
N PRO A 171 12.21 13.96 6.57
CA PRO A 171 12.61 13.29 7.80
C PRO A 171 12.45 14.21 9.02
N MET A 172 12.09 13.64 10.16
CA MET A 172 12.05 14.39 11.42
C MET A 172 13.47 14.89 11.78
N GLN A 173 13.55 16.16 12.20
CA GLN A 173 14.81 16.76 12.62
C GLN A 173 15.31 16.09 13.91
N GLY A 174 16.62 15.82 13.97
CA GLY A 174 17.29 15.29 15.17
C GLY A 174 17.27 13.77 15.30
N SER A 175 16.61 13.01 14.43
CA SER A 175 16.65 11.54 14.47
C SER A 175 17.89 10.98 13.74
N SER A 176 18.48 9.91 14.29
CA SER A 176 19.56 9.19 13.60
C SER A 176 19.05 8.59 12.30
N LYS A 177 19.84 8.70 11.22
CA LYS A 177 19.51 8.16 9.90
C LYS A 177 19.21 6.66 9.94
N PHE A 178 19.97 5.89 10.72
CA PHE A 178 19.76 4.45 10.87
C PHE A 178 18.45 4.13 11.58
N THR A 179 18.15 4.84 12.67
CA THR A 179 16.90 4.65 13.43
C THR A 179 15.68 5.00 12.59
N THR A 180 15.74 6.10 11.84
CA THR A 180 14.67 6.51 10.91
C THR A 180 14.47 5.46 9.82
N PHE A 181 15.55 4.95 9.22
CA PHE A 181 15.48 3.89 8.21
C PHE A 181 14.77 2.65 8.76
N TYR A 182 15.17 2.17 9.94
CA TYR A 182 14.57 1.00 10.59
C TYR A 182 13.06 1.22 10.87
N TYR A 183 12.69 2.36 11.45
CA TYR A 183 11.27 2.63 11.75
C TYR A 183 10.43 2.83 10.48
N ARG A 184 10.95 3.44 9.44
CA ARG A 184 10.28 3.52 8.14
C ARG A 184 10.05 2.13 7.56
N LEU A 185 11.06 1.27 7.58
CA LEU A 185 10.96 -0.07 7.04
C LEU A 185 9.89 -0.90 7.74
N VAL A 186 9.93 -0.96 9.08
CA VAL A 186 9.09 -1.86 9.88
C VAL A 186 7.72 -1.24 10.17
N PHE A 187 7.68 0.03 10.56
CA PHE A 187 6.47 0.70 11.07
C PHE A 187 5.87 1.73 10.12
N ASP A 188 6.50 1.99 8.98
CA ASP A 188 6.06 2.97 7.99
C ASP A 188 5.97 4.41 8.56
N ARG A 189 6.87 4.78 9.45
CA ARG A 189 6.99 6.09 10.12
C ARG A 189 8.40 6.34 10.65
N ASP A 190 8.72 7.58 11.03
CA ASP A 190 10.09 7.98 11.40
C ASP A 190 10.48 7.62 12.84
N ILE A 191 9.49 7.42 13.74
CA ILE A 191 9.69 7.10 15.15
C ILE A 191 8.80 5.94 15.60
N ARG A 192 9.16 5.30 16.73
CA ARG A 192 8.42 4.14 17.26
C ARG A 192 6.99 4.47 17.67
N SER A 193 6.79 5.60 18.36
CA SER A 193 5.49 6.01 18.86
C SER A 193 4.61 6.56 17.74
N LYS A 194 3.50 5.88 17.48
CA LYS A 194 2.51 6.33 16.50
C LYS A 194 1.79 7.59 16.94
N ARG A 195 1.60 7.76 18.25
CA ARG A 195 0.92 8.94 18.83
C ARG A 195 1.77 10.18 18.59
N ASP A 196 3.03 10.13 19.00
CA ASP A 196 3.93 11.28 18.92
C ASP A 196 4.19 11.66 17.45
N TRP A 197 4.36 10.65 16.58
CA TRP A 197 4.49 10.88 15.15
C TRP A 197 3.28 11.59 14.53
N LEU A 198 2.05 11.29 15.01
CA LEU A 198 0.82 11.94 14.53
C LEU A 198 0.62 13.36 15.09
N THR A 199 1.24 13.71 16.22
CA THR A 199 1.16 15.06 16.81
C THR A 199 2.12 16.05 16.17
N GLU A 200 3.24 15.56 15.62
CA GLU A 200 4.25 16.40 14.97
C GLU A 200 3.97 16.64 13.47
N HIS A 201 2.97 15.97 12.89
CA HIS A 201 2.54 16.06 11.50
C HIS A 201 1.03 16.21 11.36
#